data_3d5695af133deb4aad64c5ad83a9d426
#
_entry.id   3d5695af133deb4aad64c5ad83a9d426
#
_cell.length_a   1.000
_cell.length_b   1.000
_cell.length_c   1.000
_cell.angle_alpha   90.00
_cell.angle_beta   90.00
_cell.angle_gamma   90.00
#
_symmetry.space_group_name_H-M   'P 1'
#
loop_
_entity.id
_entity.type
_entity.pdbx_description
1 polymer ?
#
loop_
_entity_poly.entity_id
_entity_poly.type
_entity_poly.pdbx_seq_one_letter_code
_entity_poly.pdbx_strand_id
1 'polypeptide(L)'
;ASSLAQTPVTLQLKWRHGFQFAGYYAAEAQGYYRDAGLSVRLAEARPGLDVVRQVVSGKAEFGVGSNGLLIARKEGRPVVALAVIFQHSPLVYIARRQSAVQSIHDLVGKRVMIEPGAEELLAYLRMERIPVDRLHRVEHSFSPQDLIDGKVDVISAYSSNESFYLDAARLEYAVFTPRSAGIDFYGDNLFTSEDMLGKNPEQVRAFREASLRGWRYAMDHPEEIAALIHARYSSEHPLEFYLFEARQMVPLIRPDLIEIGYMSAGRWQHIAETYAGIGMLPPGFDFSRFLYLPAQRARIDADLKGLRTYLACDVALIVLVSMM
;
A
#
# COMPACT_ATOMS: atom_id res chain seq x y z
N ALA A 1 2.68 38.56 5.61
CA ALA A 1 3.35 37.28 5.33
C ALA A 1 2.91 36.86 3.94
N SER A 2 3.85 36.80 2.98
CA SER A 2 3.59 36.29 1.64
C SER A 2 3.27 34.81 1.74
N SER A 3 2.05 34.40 1.46
CA SER A 3 1.70 32.98 1.34
C SER A 3 2.45 32.46 0.12
N LEU A 4 3.47 31.64 0.35
CA LEU A 4 4.10 30.87 -0.72
C LEU A 4 3.02 30.02 -1.36
N ALA A 5 2.91 30.05 -2.69
CA ALA A 5 1.95 29.25 -3.42
C ALA A 5 2.25 27.76 -3.16
N GLN A 6 1.26 27.04 -2.65
CA GLN A 6 1.38 25.61 -2.39
C GLN A 6 1.37 24.82 -3.71
N THR A 7 2.21 23.80 -3.79
CA THR A 7 2.24 22.91 -4.94
C THR A 7 1.07 21.93 -4.87
N PRO A 8 0.18 21.87 -5.88
CA PRO A 8 -0.93 20.92 -5.89
C PRO A 8 -0.41 19.48 -6.05
N VAL A 9 -0.97 18.56 -5.29
CA VAL A 9 -0.63 17.14 -5.27
C VAL A 9 -1.88 16.30 -5.13
N THR A 10 -1.98 15.22 -5.89
CA THR A 10 -3.04 14.22 -5.74
C THR A 10 -2.47 12.93 -5.20
N LEU A 11 -3.06 12.42 -4.11
CA LEU A 11 -2.91 11.05 -3.67
C LEU A 11 -4.13 10.24 -4.13
N GLN A 12 -3.90 9.25 -5.00
CA GLN A 12 -4.93 8.31 -5.41
C GLN A 12 -5.04 7.17 -4.39
N LEU A 13 -6.17 7.11 -3.69
CA LEU A 13 -6.48 6.01 -2.79
C LEU A 13 -6.86 4.76 -3.60
N LYS A 14 -6.67 3.59 -3.00
CA LYS A 14 -7.03 2.30 -3.63
C LYS A 14 -8.46 1.84 -3.29
N TRP A 15 -9.14 2.54 -2.40
CA TRP A 15 -10.47 2.24 -1.90
C TRP A 15 -11.27 3.53 -1.66
N ARG A 16 -12.49 3.39 -1.15
CA ARG A 16 -13.29 4.52 -0.66
C ARG A 16 -12.69 5.10 0.61
N HIS A 17 -13.12 6.29 0.99
CA HIS A 17 -12.68 6.91 2.23
C HIS A 17 -12.97 6.00 3.44
N GLY A 18 -11.97 5.79 4.28
CA GLY A 18 -12.03 4.95 5.47
C GLY A 18 -10.83 5.21 6.38
N PHE A 19 -10.84 4.63 7.57
CA PHE A 19 -9.72 4.77 8.51
C PHE A 19 -8.42 4.12 7.97
N GLN A 20 -8.55 3.24 6.98
CA GLN A 20 -7.44 2.68 6.20
C GLN A 20 -6.47 3.75 5.66
N PHE A 21 -6.92 4.99 5.52
CA PHE A 21 -6.12 6.12 5.03
C PHE A 21 -5.92 7.23 6.07
N ALA A 22 -6.11 6.91 7.33
CA ALA A 22 -6.18 7.86 8.47
C ALA A 22 -5.01 8.84 8.53
N GLY A 23 -3.80 8.38 8.27
CA GLY A 23 -2.61 9.23 8.32
C GLY A 23 -2.62 10.35 7.29
N TYR A 24 -3.21 10.15 6.13
CA TYR A 24 -3.29 11.19 5.10
C TYR A 24 -4.31 12.26 5.46
N TYR A 25 -5.44 11.87 6.07
CA TYR A 25 -6.43 12.84 6.60
C TYR A 25 -5.87 13.62 7.78
N ALA A 26 -5.14 12.95 8.66
CA ALA A 26 -4.46 13.60 9.78
C ALA A 26 -3.41 14.61 9.28
N ALA A 27 -2.61 14.25 8.28
CA ALA A 27 -1.61 15.14 7.69
C ALA A 27 -2.24 16.41 7.09
N GLU A 28 -3.39 16.27 6.44
CA GLU A 28 -4.16 17.41 5.91
C GLU A 28 -4.72 18.27 7.05
N ALA A 29 -5.44 17.65 8.01
CA ALA A 29 -6.12 18.35 9.08
C ALA A 29 -5.15 19.08 10.03
N GLN A 30 -4.00 18.47 10.32
CA GLN A 30 -2.95 19.04 11.19
C GLN A 30 -2.07 20.04 10.43
N GLY A 31 -2.31 20.25 9.12
CA GLY A 31 -1.56 21.20 8.31
C GLY A 31 -0.15 20.75 7.94
N TYR A 32 0.20 19.47 8.11
CA TYR A 32 1.55 18.98 7.80
C TYR A 32 1.89 19.08 6.32
N TYR A 33 0.93 18.89 5.44
CA TYR A 33 1.12 19.13 4.00
C TYR A 33 1.31 20.60 3.69
N ARG A 34 0.49 21.47 4.27
CA ARG A 34 0.61 22.92 4.10
C ARG A 34 1.97 23.42 4.55
N ASP A 35 2.46 22.95 5.71
CA ASP A 35 3.76 23.33 6.26
C ASP A 35 4.91 22.80 5.39
N ALA A 36 4.68 21.74 4.63
CA ALA A 36 5.58 21.19 3.62
C ALA A 36 5.44 21.88 2.24
N GLY A 37 4.63 22.94 2.12
CA GLY A 37 4.39 23.66 0.87
C GLY A 37 3.50 22.93 -0.12
N LEU A 38 2.68 21.97 0.35
CA LEU A 38 1.83 21.13 -0.50
C LEU A 38 0.34 21.42 -0.26
N SER A 39 -0.46 21.38 -1.35
CA SER A 39 -1.91 21.35 -1.32
C SER A 39 -2.37 19.98 -1.81
N VAL A 40 -2.80 19.12 -0.91
CA VAL A 40 -3.04 17.70 -1.20
C VAL A 40 -4.53 17.42 -1.41
N ARG A 41 -4.84 16.75 -2.51
CA ARG A 41 -6.16 16.18 -2.79
C ARG A 41 -6.12 14.67 -2.60
N LEU A 42 -6.98 14.15 -1.73
CA LEU A 42 -7.17 12.72 -1.50
C LEU A 42 -8.31 12.24 -2.41
N ALA A 43 -7.98 11.44 -3.42
CA ALA A 43 -8.92 10.97 -4.43
C ALA A 43 -9.31 9.51 -4.18
N GLU A 44 -10.61 9.25 -3.99
CA GLU A 44 -11.15 7.90 -3.81
C GLU A 44 -10.97 7.02 -5.05
N ALA A 45 -10.88 5.71 -4.82
CA ALA A 45 -11.06 4.72 -5.87
C ALA A 45 -12.54 4.55 -6.22
N ARG A 46 -12.77 4.03 -7.42
CA ARG A 46 -14.07 3.62 -7.94
C ARG A 46 -13.90 2.31 -8.71
N PRO A 47 -14.96 1.52 -8.90
CA PRO A 47 -14.89 0.31 -9.71
C PRO A 47 -14.21 0.55 -11.06
N GLY A 48 -13.30 -0.37 -11.44
CA GLY A 48 -12.54 -0.28 -12.68
C GLY A 48 -11.37 0.73 -12.70
N LEU A 49 -11.11 1.46 -11.61
CA LEU A 49 -9.96 2.37 -11.54
C LEU A 49 -8.67 1.61 -11.25
N ASP A 50 -7.67 1.77 -12.10
CA ASP A 50 -6.30 1.26 -11.90
C ASP A 50 -5.43 2.37 -11.29
N VAL A 51 -5.15 2.25 -9.99
CA VAL A 51 -4.36 3.23 -9.21
C VAL A 51 -2.94 3.37 -9.76
N VAL A 52 -2.30 2.26 -10.13
CA VAL A 52 -0.95 2.27 -10.70
C VAL A 52 -0.93 3.06 -12.00
N ARG A 53 -1.92 2.86 -12.86
CA ARG A 53 -2.07 3.61 -14.10
C ARG A 53 -2.29 5.11 -13.86
N GLN A 54 -3.06 5.50 -12.83
CA GLN A 54 -3.23 6.92 -12.48
C GLN A 54 -1.89 7.57 -12.15
N VAL A 55 -1.06 6.88 -11.36
CA VAL A 55 0.24 7.42 -10.93
C VAL A 55 1.27 7.41 -12.06
N VAL A 56 1.40 6.30 -12.78
CA VAL A 56 2.40 6.20 -13.87
C VAL A 56 2.10 7.12 -15.04
N SER A 57 0.81 7.42 -15.30
CA SER A 57 0.40 8.39 -16.33
C SER A 57 0.48 9.86 -15.88
N GLY A 58 0.86 10.15 -14.64
CA GLY A 58 0.95 11.50 -14.10
C GLY A 58 -0.40 12.16 -13.81
N LYS A 59 -1.51 11.39 -13.74
CA LYS A 59 -2.83 11.88 -13.34
C LYS A 59 -2.95 12.03 -11.81
N ALA A 60 -2.08 11.35 -11.08
CA ALA A 60 -1.85 11.52 -9.66
C ALA A 60 -0.34 11.43 -9.41
N GLU A 61 0.18 12.19 -8.46
CA GLU A 61 1.59 12.19 -8.10
C GLU A 61 1.93 10.98 -7.22
N PHE A 62 0.97 10.57 -6.39
CA PHE A 62 1.14 9.49 -5.43
C PHE A 62 -0.06 8.55 -5.46
N GLY A 63 0.18 7.32 -4.99
CA GLY A 63 -0.87 6.32 -4.85
C GLY A 63 -0.68 5.45 -3.61
N VAL A 64 -1.77 4.83 -3.19
CA VAL A 64 -1.75 3.73 -2.23
C VAL A 64 -1.92 2.43 -3.00
N GLY A 65 -1.01 1.48 -2.80
CA GLY A 65 -1.03 0.18 -3.47
C GLY A 65 -0.73 -0.97 -2.52
N SER A 66 -0.80 -2.19 -3.04
CA SER A 66 -0.43 -3.41 -2.34
C SER A 66 0.99 -3.87 -2.73
N ASN A 67 1.41 -5.04 -2.27
CA ASN A 67 2.62 -5.72 -2.75
C ASN A 67 2.57 -6.11 -4.24
N GLY A 68 1.38 -6.07 -4.86
CA GLY A 68 1.19 -6.18 -6.32
C GLY A 68 1.94 -5.12 -7.13
N LEU A 69 2.46 -4.07 -6.50
CA LEU A 69 3.38 -3.10 -7.13
C LEU A 69 4.61 -3.78 -7.76
N LEU A 70 5.08 -4.92 -7.22
CA LEU A 70 6.15 -5.72 -7.84
C LEU A 70 5.70 -6.33 -9.18
N ILE A 71 4.46 -6.80 -9.25
CA ILE A 71 3.87 -7.34 -10.49
C ILE A 71 3.70 -6.22 -11.51
N ALA A 72 3.19 -5.06 -11.08
CA ALA A 72 3.09 -3.89 -11.94
C ALA A 72 4.45 -3.50 -12.53
N ARG A 73 5.52 -3.57 -11.73
CA ARG A 73 6.87 -3.30 -12.19
C ARG A 73 7.37 -4.32 -13.22
N LYS A 74 7.10 -5.60 -13.02
CA LYS A 74 7.36 -6.67 -14.03
C LYS A 74 6.67 -6.35 -15.37
N GLU A 75 5.47 -5.77 -15.31
CA GLU A 75 4.70 -5.36 -16.49
C GLU A 75 5.19 -4.07 -17.14
N GLY A 76 6.35 -3.55 -16.72
CA GLY A 76 6.95 -2.34 -17.26
C GLY A 76 6.37 -1.03 -16.72
N ARG A 77 5.60 -1.06 -15.65
CA ARG A 77 5.08 0.14 -14.98
C ARG A 77 6.11 0.63 -13.95
N PRO A 78 6.74 1.79 -14.15
CA PRO A 78 7.89 2.23 -13.36
C PRO A 78 7.46 2.85 -12.01
N VAL A 79 6.95 2.01 -11.11
CA VAL A 79 6.53 2.40 -9.76
C VAL A 79 7.67 2.30 -8.75
N VAL A 80 7.64 3.15 -7.73
CA VAL A 80 8.60 3.18 -6.61
C VAL A 80 7.84 3.20 -5.30
N ALA A 81 8.07 2.20 -4.44
CA ALA A 81 7.53 2.16 -3.08
C ALA A 81 8.26 3.17 -2.19
N LEU A 82 7.51 4.05 -1.55
CA LEU A 82 8.01 5.13 -0.70
C LEU A 82 7.96 4.81 0.79
N ALA A 83 6.93 4.08 1.21
CA ALA A 83 6.71 3.70 2.59
C ALA A 83 5.76 2.51 2.69
N VAL A 84 5.97 1.66 3.67
CA VAL A 84 5.02 0.60 4.06
C VAL A 84 4.21 1.10 5.25
N ILE A 85 2.89 1.10 5.13
CA ILE A 85 2.01 1.46 6.24
C ILE A 85 1.63 0.22 7.04
N PHE A 86 1.12 -0.81 6.39
CA PHE A 86 0.76 -2.06 7.08
C PHE A 86 1.92 -3.05 7.00
N GLN A 87 2.51 -3.36 8.15
CA GLN A 87 3.56 -4.38 8.24
C GLN A 87 3.03 -5.77 7.95
N HIS A 88 1.73 -5.98 8.12
CA HIS A 88 1.02 -7.21 7.77
C HIS A 88 -0.19 -6.89 6.91
N SER A 89 -0.37 -7.68 5.85
CA SER A 89 -1.51 -7.51 4.96
C SER A 89 -2.83 -7.92 5.63
N PRO A 90 -3.88 -7.09 5.51
CA PRO A 90 -5.22 -7.44 5.96
C PRO A 90 -6.01 -8.28 4.96
N LEU A 91 -5.47 -8.52 3.73
CA LEU A 91 -6.17 -9.22 2.67
C LEU A 91 -6.49 -10.67 3.04
N VAL A 92 -7.77 -11.01 2.90
CA VAL A 92 -8.32 -12.34 3.18
C VAL A 92 -9.38 -12.71 2.15
N TYR A 93 -9.71 -14.00 2.04
CA TYR A 93 -10.99 -14.41 1.49
C TYR A 93 -12.00 -14.60 2.62
N ILE A 94 -13.22 -14.12 2.41
CA ILE A 94 -14.35 -14.38 3.30
C ILE A 94 -15.41 -15.15 2.52
N ALA A 95 -15.83 -16.30 3.05
CA ALA A 95 -16.84 -17.14 2.43
C ALA A 95 -18.07 -17.29 3.34
N ARG A 96 -19.26 -17.27 2.77
CA ARG A 96 -20.48 -17.62 3.50
C ARG A 96 -20.44 -19.08 3.92
N ARG A 97 -20.84 -19.41 5.14
CA ARG A 97 -20.99 -20.79 5.60
C ARG A 97 -22.00 -21.56 4.77
N GLN A 98 -23.08 -20.91 4.34
CA GLN A 98 -24.15 -21.49 3.51
C GLN A 98 -23.66 -21.85 2.09
N SER A 99 -22.53 -21.32 1.63
CA SER A 99 -21.93 -21.67 0.34
C SER A 99 -21.19 -23.01 0.35
N ALA A 100 -21.19 -23.72 1.47
CA ALA A 100 -20.47 -25.00 1.67
C ALA A 100 -18.95 -24.86 1.37
N VAL A 101 -18.36 -23.71 1.70
CA VAL A 101 -16.93 -23.46 1.62
C VAL A 101 -16.34 -23.65 3.02
N GLN A 102 -15.64 -24.76 3.22
CA GLN A 102 -15.01 -25.12 4.49
C GLN A 102 -13.49 -24.95 4.45
N SER A 103 -12.91 -24.99 3.28
CA SER A 103 -11.49 -24.80 3.01
C SER A 103 -11.29 -23.90 1.80
N ILE A 104 -10.07 -23.38 1.64
CA ILE A 104 -9.73 -22.56 0.46
C ILE A 104 -9.87 -23.36 -0.85
N HIS A 105 -9.73 -24.69 -0.81
CA HIS A 105 -9.88 -25.57 -1.99
C HIS A 105 -11.32 -25.64 -2.50
N ASP A 106 -12.30 -25.34 -1.66
CA ASP A 106 -13.72 -25.35 -2.03
C ASP A 106 -14.13 -24.11 -2.86
N LEU A 107 -13.20 -23.19 -3.12
CA LEU A 107 -13.44 -22.02 -3.99
C LEU A 107 -13.66 -22.42 -5.45
N VAL A 108 -13.19 -23.60 -5.88
CA VAL A 108 -13.38 -24.09 -7.25
C VAL A 108 -14.88 -24.19 -7.56
N GLY A 109 -15.31 -23.55 -8.65
CA GLY A 109 -16.70 -23.50 -9.08
C GLY A 109 -17.59 -22.52 -8.30
N LYS A 110 -17.05 -21.77 -7.34
CA LYS A 110 -17.79 -20.76 -6.58
C LYS A 110 -17.73 -19.40 -7.27
N ARG A 111 -18.74 -18.57 -7.01
CA ARG A 111 -18.77 -17.17 -7.41
C ARG A 111 -17.87 -16.36 -6.47
N VAL A 112 -16.74 -15.93 -6.98
CA VAL A 112 -15.70 -15.26 -6.19
C VAL A 112 -15.49 -13.84 -6.70
N MET A 113 -15.66 -12.87 -5.83
CA MET A 113 -15.41 -11.46 -6.10
C MET A 113 -14.02 -11.10 -5.56
N ILE A 114 -13.10 -10.74 -6.47
CA ILE A 114 -11.70 -10.41 -6.12
C ILE A 114 -11.43 -8.97 -6.53
N GLU A 115 -10.97 -8.16 -5.58
CA GLU A 115 -10.63 -6.76 -5.81
C GLU A 115 -9.43 -6.59 -6.75
N PRO A 116 -9.36 -5.49 -7.51
CA PRO A 116 -8.15 -5.12 -8.25
C PRO A 116 -6.97 -4.90 -7.31
N GLY A 117 -5.78 -5.40 -7.69
CA GLY A 117 -4.58 -5.24 -6.86
C GLY A 117 -4.43 -6.28 -5.74
N ALA A 118 -5.27 -7.34 -5.73
CA ALA A 118 -5.20 -8.43 -4.76
C ALA A 118 -4.30 -9.60 -5.22
N GLU A 119 -3.12 -9.29 -5.79
CA GLU A 119 -2.16 -10.30 -6.29
C GLU A 119 -1.72 -11.26 -5.19
N GLU A 120 -1.69 -10.83 -3.94
CA GLU A 120 -1.42 -11.68 -2.78
C GLU A 120 -2.45 -12.81 -2.63
N LEU A 121 -3.72 -12.53 -2.85
CA LEU A 121 -4.77 -13.55 -2.81
C LEU A 121 -4.66 -14.53 -3.98
N LEU A 122 -4.24 -14.05 -5.15
CA LEU A 122 -3.92 -14.92 -6.28
C LEU A 122 -2.69 -15.79 -6.00
N ALA A 123 -1.68 -15.22 -5.32
CA ALA A 123 -0.52 -15.96 -4.85
C ALA A 123 -0.92 -17.07 -3.86
N TYR A 124 -1.83 -16.77 -2.94
CA TYR A 124 -2.37 -17.74 -2.01
C TYR A 124 -3.02 -18.93 -2.74
N LEU A 125 -3.89 -18.66 -3.71
CA LEU A 125 -4.52 -19.72 -4.50
C LEU A 125 -3.48 -20.58 -5.25
N ARG A 126 -2.45 -19.94 -5.83
CA ARG A 126 -1.37 -20.66 -6.52
C ARG A 126 -0.52 -21.51 -5.57
N MET A 127 -0.21 -20.99 -4.39
CA MET A 127 0.52 -21.73 -3.36
C MET A 127 -0.25 -22.99 -2.95
N GLU A 128 -1.57 -22.88 -2.81
CA GLU A 128 -2.47 -23.98 -2.52
C GLU A 128 -2.81 -24.84 -3.75
N ARG A 129 -2.20 -24.54 -4.93
CA ARG A 129 -2.42 -25.25 -6.22
C ARG A 129 -3.86 -25.22 -6.68
N ILE A 130 -4.59 -24.15 -6.36
CA ILE A 130 -5.98 -23.95 -6.79
C ILE A 130 -5.98 -23.30 -8.17
N PRO A 131 -6.64 -23.90 -9.18
CA PRO A 131 -6.70 -23.36 -10.53
C PRO A 131 -7.63 -22.13 -10.55
N VAL A 132 -7.03 -20.95 -10.72
CA VAL A 132 -7.75 -19.65 -10.70
C VAL A 132 -8.76 -19.53 -11.85
N ASP A 133 -8.53 -20.20 -12.97
CA ASP A 133 -9.41 -20.26 -14.13
C ASP A 133 -10.69 -21.08 -13.90
N ARG A 134 -10.74 -21.88 -12.84
CA ARG A 134 -11.92 -22.62 -12.40
C ARG A 134 -12.81 -21.87 -11.42
N LEU A 135 -12.43 -20.67 -11.02
CA LEU A 135 -13.28 -19.79 -10.22
C LEU A 135 -14.27 -19.07 -11.12
N HIS A 136 -15.53 -18.96 -10.70
CA HIS A 136 -16.47 -18.05 -11.36
C HIS A 136 -16.23 -16.63 -10.83
N ARG A 137 -15.27 -15.91 -11.45
CA ARG A 137 -14.91 -14.56 -11.03
C ARG A 137 -16.02 -13.58 -11.37
N VAL A 138 -16.40 -12.79 -10.37
CA VAL A 138 -17.39 -11.72 -10.47
C VAL A 138 -16.66 -10.38 -10.29
N GLU A 139 -17.10 -9.35 -11.00
CA GLU A 139 -16.57 -8.00 -10.83
C GLU A 139 -16.80 -7.49 -9.41
N HIS A 140 -15.78 -6.84 -8.84
CA HIS A 140 -15.84 -6.39 -7.46
C HIS A 140 -16.69 -5.12 -7.32
N SER A 141 -17.77 -5.20 -6.55
CA SER A 141 -18.72 -4.11 -6.34
C SER A 141 -18.33 -3.11 -5.25
N PHE A 142 -17.26 -3.38 -4.50
CA PHE A 142 -16.85 -2.64 -3.30
C PHE A 142 -17.93 -2.66 -2.19
N SER A 143 -18.74 -3.72 -2.15
CA SER A 143 -19.82 -3.86 -1.17
C SER A 143 -19.86 -5.28 -0.57
N PRO A 144 -19.82 -5.43 0.76
CA PRO A 144 -20.03 -6.72 1.43
C PRO A 144 -21.48 -7.21 1.32
N GLN A 145 -22.41 -6.34 0.88
CA GLN A 145 -23.82 -6.67 0.74
C GLN A 145 -24.02 -7.82 -0.27
N ASP A 146 -23.20 -7.92 -1.31
CA ASP A 146 -23.31 -8.99 -2.30
C ASP A 146 -23.03 -10.38 -1.68
N LEU A 147 -22.13 -10.44 -0.69
CA LEU A 147 -21.93 -11.66 0.10
C LEU A 147 -23.11 -11.93 1.04
N ILE A 148 -23.62 -10.90 1.71
CA ILE A 148 -24.75 -10.98 2.63
C ILE A 148 -26.00 -11.49 1.89
N ASP A 149 -26.29 -10.93 0.72
CA ASP A 149 -27.43 -11.29 -0.13
C ASP A 149 -27.27 -12.64 -0.85
N GLY A 150 -26.08 -13.24 -0.81
CA GLY A 150 -25.79 -14.49 -1.51
C GLY A 150 -25.67 -14.38 -3.02
N LYS A 151 -25.43 -13.18 -3.55
CA LYS A 151 -25.10 -12.98 -4.96
C LYS A 151 -23.74 -13.55 -5.32
N VAL A 152 -22.81 -13.57 -4.35
CA VAL A 152 -21.52 -14.24 -4.42
C VAL A 152 -21.33 -15.18 -3.23
N ASP A 153 -20.44 -16.15 -3.39
CA ASP A 153 -20.17 -17.16 -2.37
C ASP A 153 -18.95 -16.78 -1.52
N VAL A 154 -18.01 -16.05 -2.12
CA VAL A 154 -16.73 -15.64 -1.53
C VAL A 154 -16.39 -14.24 -2.02
N ILE A 155 -15.82 -13.42 -1.12
CA ILE A 155 -15.25 -12.12 -1.47
C ILE A 155 -13.78 -12.03 -1.03
N SER A 156 -12.96 -11.28 -1.76
CA SER A 156 -11.77 -10.68 -1.20
C SER A 156 -12.20 -9.56 -0.25
N ALA A 157 -11.48 -9.42 0.84
CA ALA A 157 -11.82 -8.47 1.88
C ALA A 157 -10.59 -8.01 2.66
N TYR A 158 -10.70 -6.90 3.34
CA TYR A 158 -9.80 -6.55 4.43
C TYR A 158 -10.41 -7.04 5.74
N SER A 159 -9.65 -7.81 6.51
CA SER A 159 -10.06 -8.28 7.84
C SER A 159 -10.42 -7.12 8.78
N SER A 160 -9.95 -5.92 8.48
CA SER A 160 -10.23 -4.68 9.22
C SER A 160 -11.49 -3.92 8.77
N ASN A 161 -12.21 -4.39 7.77
CA ASN A 161 -13.32 -3.64 7.15
C ASN A 161 -14.62 -4.46 7.07
N GLU A 162 -14.69 -5.42 6.14
CA GLU A 162 -15.93 -6.11 5.77
C GLU A 162 -16.57 -6.87 6.93
N SER A 163 -15.77 -7.41 7.85
CA SER A 163 -16.27 -8.16 9.01
C SER A 163 -17.24 -7.35 9.88
N PHE A 164 -17.09 -6.01 9.95
CA PHE A 164 -18.04 -5.16 10.65
C PHE A 164 -19.49 -5.34 10.17
N TYR A 165 -19.71 -5.37 8.87
CA TYR A 165 -21.02 -5.51 8.27
C TYR A 165 -21.54 -6.95 8.31
N LEU A 166 -20.65 -7.91 8.16
CA LEU A 166 -21.01 -9.33 8.22
C LEU A 166 -21.48 -9.70 9.64
N ASP A 167 -20.78 -9.20 10.66
CA ASP A 167 -21.15 -9.39 12.06
C ASP A 167 -22.48 -8.67 12.39
N ALA A 168 -22.67 -7.43 11.94
CA ALA A 168 -23.91 -6.69 12.09
C ALA A 168 -25.10 -7.40 11.42
N ALA A 169 -24.88 -8.03 10.27
CA ALA A 169 -25.86 -8.85 9.57
C ALA A 169 -26.05 -10.25 10.18
N ARG A 170 -25.27 -10.61 11.20
CA ARG A 170 -25.24 -11.95 11.81
C ARG A 170 -25.01 -13.06 10.77
N LEU A 171 -24.22 -12.76 9.74
CA LEU A 171 -23.87 -13.74 8.74
C LEU A 171 -22.82 -14.69 9.33
N GLU A 172 -23.05 -15.99 9.20
CA GLU A 172 -22.04 -16.98 9.48
C GLU A 172 -21.05 -17.07 8.29
N TYR A 173 -19.76 -16.85 8.54
CA TYR A 173 -18.72 -16.86 7.53
C TYR A 173 -17.44 -17.57 7.99
N ALA A 174 -16.63 -17.93 7.03
CA ALA A 174 -15.27 -18.43 7.24
C ALA A 174 -14.26 -17.43 6.63
N VAL A 175 -13.12 -17.27 7.30
CA VAL A 175 -12.02 -16.41 6.83
C VAL A 175 -10.84 -17.27 6.44
N PHE A 176 -10.30 -17.06 5.24
CA PHE A 176 -9.10 -17.73 4.73
C PHE A 176 -8.01 -16.69 4.53
N THR A 177 -6.93 -16.83 5.29
CA THR A 177 -5.82 -15.89 5.28
C THR A 177 -4.62 -16.45 4.53
N PRO A 178 -3.94 -15.66 3.68
CA PRO A 178 -2.69 -16.07 3.03
C PRO A 178 -1.61 -16.55 4.02
N ARG A 179 -1.63 -16.05 5.25
CA ARG A 179 -0.71 -16.49 6.31
C ARG A 179 -0.78 -17.99 6.61
N SER A 180 -1.94 -18.62 6.43
CA SER A 180 -2.08 -20.07 6.62
C SER A 180 -1.23 -20.87 5.63
N ALA A 181 -0.90 -20.29 4.47
CA ALA A 181 0.00 -20.85 3.47
C ALA A 181 1.44 -20.27 3.54
N GLY A 182 1.79 -19.59 4.63
CA GLY A 182 3.11 -18.99 4.81
C GLY A 182 3.33 -17.65 4.10
N ILE A 183 2.29 -17.04 3.56
CA ILE A 183 2.34 -15.74 2.89
C ILE A 183 2.01 -14.64 3.91
N ASP A 184 3.03 -13.95 4.43
CA ASP A 184 2.88 -12.80 5.32
C ASP A 184 3.53 -11.56 4.66
N PHE A 185 2.81 -10.94 3.77
CA PHE A 185 3.27 -9.81 2.99
C PHE A 185 2.98 -8.47 3.66
N TYR A 186 3.59 -7.41 3.14
CA TYR A 186 3.20 -6.05 3.47
C TYR A 186 1.78 -5.75 2.96
N GLY A 187 1.04 -4.92 3.68
CA GLY A 187 -0.27 -4.43 3.24
C GLY A 187 -0.16 -3.17 2.40
N ASP A 188 -0.83 -2.09 2.84
CA ASP A 188 -0.85 -0.83 2.12
C ASP A 188 0.52 -0.15 2.08
N ASN A 189 0.90 0.26 0.87
CA ASN A 189 2.15 0.94 0.58
C ASN A 189 1.86 2.29 -0.07
N LEU A 190 2.54 3.34 0.40
CA LEU A 190 2.63 4.59 -0.33
C LEU A 190 3.61 4.42 -1.48
N PHE A 191 3.24 4.84 -2.69
CA PHE A 191 4.11 4.76 -3.86
C PHE A 191 3.98 5.97 -4.78
N THR A 192 4.94 6.10 -5.69
CA THR A 192 4.96 7.07 -6.77
C THR A 192 5.53 6.45 -8.05
N SER A 193 5.71 7.24 -9.12
CA SER A 193 6.44 6.82 -10.32
C SER A 193 7.92 7.18 -10.26
N GLU A 194 8.75 6.47 -11.05
CA GLU A 194 10.16 6.83 -11.23
C GLU A 194 10.30 8.24 -11.85
N ASP A 195 9.39 8.62 -12.74
CA ASP A 195 9.37 9.94 -13.37
C ASP A 195 9.16 11.05 -12.34
N MET A 196 8.15 10.88 -11.46
CA MET A 196 7.88 11.82 -10.38
C MET A 196 9.06 11.92 -9.41
N LEU A 197 9.63 10.79 -9.00
CA LEU A 197 10.80 10.77 -8.13
C LEU A 197 12.03 11.41 -8.78
N GLY A 198 12.23 11.23 -10.09
CA GLY A 198 13.36 11.80 -10.81
C GLY A 198 13.24 13.31 -11.03
N LYS A 199 12.05 13.79 -11.35
CA LYS A 199 11.79 15.21 -11.64
C LYS A 199 11.62 16.07 -10.39
N ASN A 200 10.98 15.53 -9.35
CA ASN A 200 10.56 16.28 -8.16
C ASN A 200 10.95 15.56 -6.85
N PRO A 201 12.23 15.21 -6.63
CA PRO A 201 12.65 14.40 -5.48
C PRO A 201 12.34 15.08 -4.13
N GLU A 202 12.47 16.41 -4.04
CA GLU A 202 12.16 17.15 -2.82
C GLU A 202 10.66 17.14 -2.50
N GLN A 203 9.80 17.22 -3.51
CA GLN A 203 8.36 17.11 -3.34
C GLN A 203 7.95 15.69 -2.87
N VAL A 204 8.58 14.67 -3.42
CA VAL A 204 8.38 13.27 -3.00
C VAL A 204 8.79 13.09 -1.54
N ARG A 205 9.94 13.63 -1.14
CA ARG A 205 10.42 13.60 0.25
C ARG A 205 9.44 14.32 1.18
N ALA A 206 9.08 15.56 0.84
CA ALA A 206 8.19 16.39 1.64
C ALA A 206 6.81 15.73 1.84
N PHE A 207 6.21 15.19 0.76
CA PHE A 207 4.93 14.49 0.84
C PHE A 207 5.02 13.24 1.72
N ARG A 208 6.06 12.40 1.52
CA ARG A 208 6.28 11.20 2.32
C ARG A 208 6.43 11.53 3.81
N GLU A 209 7.28 12.48 4.17
CA GLU A 209 7.53 12.86 5.56
C GLU A 209 6.28 13.41 6.24
N ALA A 210 5.54 14.31 5.56
CA ALA A 210 4.27 14.84 6.05
C ALA A 210 3.22 13.73 6.25
N SER A 211 3.11 12.80 5.28
CA SER A 211 2.20 11.64 5.39
C SER A 211 2.54 10.76 6.58
N LEU A 212 3.81 10.42 6.79
CA LEU A 212 4.24 9.57 7.91
C LEU A 212 4.05 10.27 9.27
N ARG A 213 4.21 11.60 9.32
CA ARG A 213 3.86 12.38 10.50
C ARG A 213 2.36 12.32 10.78
N GLY A 214 1.53 12.40 9.74
CA GLY A 214 0.09 12.23 9.85
C GLY A 214 -0.32 10.83 10.34
N TRP A 215 0.36 9.79 9.86
CA TRP A 215 0.10 8.43 10.30
C TRP A 215 0.43 8.22 11.79
N ARG A 216 1.54 8.78 12.29
CA ARG A 216 1.85 8.76 13.73
C ARG A 216 0.75 9.45 14.54
N TYR A 217 0.35 10.65 14.10
CA TYR A 217 -0.74 11.38 14.74
C TYR A 217 -2.05 10.57 14.77
N ALA A 218 -2.43 9.97 13.64
CA ALA A 218 -3.66 9.19 13.55
C ALA A 218 -3.68 7.96 14.47
N MET A 219 -2.53 7.31 14.67
CA MET A 219 -2.42 6.18 15.60
C MET A 219 -2.45 6.61 17.07
N ASP A 220 -1.98 7.81 17.37
CA ASP A 220 -2.04 8.39 18.72
C ASP A 220 -3.43 8.99 19.05
N HIS A 221 -4.22 9.37 18.02
CA HIS A 221 -5.53 10.05 18.16
C HIS A 221 -6.63 9.39 17.30
N PRO A 222 -6.85 8.07 17.43
CA PRO A 222 -7.73 7.34 16.51
C PRO A 222 -9.19 7.81 16.56
N GLU A 223 -9.71 8.18 17.73
CA GLU A 223 -11.08 8.67 17.89
C GLU A 223 -11.29 10.01 17.18
N GLU A 224 -10.34 10.93 17.32
CA GLU A 224 -10.37 12.24 16.65
C GLU A 224 -10.38 12.06 15.13
N ILE A 225 -9.50 11.20 14.60
CA ILE A 225 -9.39 11.00 13.16
C ILE A 225 -10.57 10.21 12.61
N ALA A 226 -11.13 9.25 13.34
CA ALA A 226 -12.37 8.58 12.97
C ALA A 226 -13.54 9.57 12.85
N ALA A 227 -13.69 10.48 13.82
CA ALA A 227 -14.70 11.53 13.80
C ALA A 227 -14.47 12.52 12.63
N LEU A 228 -13.23 12.88 12.38
CA LEU A 228 -12.85 13.74 11.24
C LEU A 228 -13.22 13.10 9.88
N ILE A 229 -12.93 11.80 9.71
CA ILE A 229 -13.25 11.08 8.48
C ILE A 229 -14.77 11.05 8.29
N HIS A 230 -15.51 10.67 9.32
CA HIS A 230 -16.98 10.62 9.28
C HIS A 230 -17.59 11.97 8.94
N ALA A 231 -17.11 13.06 9.52
CA ALA A 231 -17.67 14.39 9.34
C ALA A 231 -17.30 15.07 8.01
N ARG A 232 -16.10 14.82 7.46
CA ARG A 232 -15.55 15.61 6.35
C ARG A 232 -15.33 14.84 5.05
N TYR A 233 -15.14 13.52 5.12
CA TYR A 233 -14.76 12.73 3.96
C TYR A 233 -15.82 11.73 3.53
N SER A 234 -16.43 11.01 4.47
CA SER A 234 -17.48 10.05 4.14
C SER A 234 -18.41 9.79 5.33
N SER A 235 -19.68 10.11 5.16
CA SER A 235 -20.77 9.76 6.07
C SER A 235 -21.52 8.48 5.63
N GLU A 236 -21.00 7.73 4.67
CA GLU A 236 -21.62 6.49 4.17
C GLU A 236 -21.70 5.41 5.25
N HIS A 237 -20.76 5.45 6.21
CA HIS A 237 -20.66 4.50 7.31
C HIS A 237 -20.89 5.21 8.66
N PRO A 238 -21.42 4.52 9.68
CA PRO A 238 -21.53 5.09 11.02
C PRO A 238 -20.13 5.31 11.64
N LEU A 239 -20.05 6.21 12.63
CA LEU A 239 -18.78 6.49 13.33
C LEU A 239 -18.14 5.22 13.93
N GLU A 240 -18.96 4.30 14.42
CA GLU A 240 -18.54 3.02 15.00
C GLU A 240 -17.76 2.16 14.03
N PHE A 241 -18.04 2.27 12.73
CA PHE A 241 -17.29 1.58 11.69
C PHE A 241 -15.86 2.09 11.61
N TYR A 242 -15.63 3.40 11.58
CA TYR A 242 -14.29 3.98 11.53
C TYR A 242 -13.48 3.70 12.80
N LEU A 243 -14.15 3.67 13.95
CA LEU A 243 -13.55 3.25 15.23
C LEU A 243 -13.20 1.76 15.24
N PHE A 244 -14.03 0.94 14.62
CA PHE A 244 -13.73 -0.48 14.42
C PHE A 244 -12.48 -0.66 13.54
N GLU A 245 -12.45 -0.01 12.37
CA GLU A 245 -11.28 -0.05 11.49
C GLU A 245 -10.00 0.37 12.23
N ALA A 246 -10.04 1.47 12.98
CA ALA A 246 -8.92 1.96 13.77
C ALA A 246 -8.34 0.88 14.69
N ARG A 247 -9.21 0.19 15.44
CA ARG A 247 -8.79 -0.89 16.36
C ARG A 247 -8.18 -2.09 15.61
N GLN A 248 -8.76 -2.46 14.46
CA GLN A 248 -8.29 -3.58 13.67
C GLN A 248 -6.94 -3.31 12.98
N MET A 249 -6.61 -2.04 12.74
CA MET A 249 -5.36 -1.67 12.05
C MET A 249 -4.13 -1.65 12.95
N VAL A 250 -4.28 -1.44 14.24
CA VAL A 250 -3.13 -1.41 15.18
C VAL A 250 -2.24 -2.65 15.05
N PRO A 251 -2.76 -3.89 15.08
CA PRO A 251 -1.93 -5.09 14.96
C PRO A 251 -1.34 -5.28 13.55
N LEU A 252 -1.85 -4.58 12.54
CA LEU A 252 -1.34 -4.62 11.17
C LEU A 252 -0.22 -3.62 10.95
N ILE A 253 -0.32 -2.45 11.54
CA ILE A 253 0.67 -1.36 11.45
C ILE A 253 1.83 -1.61 12.41
N ARG A 254 1.55 -2.11 13.63
CA ARG A 254 2.50 -2.34 14.72
C ARG A 254 3.26 -1.07 15.13
N PRO A 255 2.57 0.06 15.37
CA PRO A 255 3.20 1.34 15.68
C PRO A 255 3.99 1.32 17.01
N ASP A 256 3.72 0.35 17.87
CA ASP A 256 4.40 0.07 19.13
C ASP A 256 5.81 -0.54 18.96
N LEU A 257 6.07 -1.21 17.84
CA LEU A 257 7.31 -1.97 17.60
C LEU A 257 8.10 -1.48 16.38
N ILE A 258 7.42 -0.94 15.37
CA ILE A 258 8.02 -0.64 14.07
C ILE A 258 7.67 0.80 13.70
N GLU A 259 8.68 1.58 13.30
CA GLU A 259 8.43 2.92 12.80
C GLU A 259 7.51 2.87 11.58
N ILE A 260 6.41 3.65 11.62
CA ILE A 260 5.46 3.71 10.50
C ILE A 260 6.18 4.22 9.24
N GLY A 261 6.02 3.50 8.15
CA GLY A 261 6.71 3.79 6.89
C GLY A 261 8.01 3.00 6.69
N TYR A 262 8.43 2.22 7.70
CA TYR A 262 9.61 1.37 7.57
C TYR A 262 9.44 0.30 6.49
N MET A 263 10.48 0.14 5.68
CA MET A 263 10.59 -0.90 4.64
C MET A 263 11.90 -1.65 4.80
N SER A 264 11.83 -2.98 4.79
CA SER A 264 13.01 -3.84 4.72
C SER A 264 13.24 -4.33 3.29
N ALA A 265 14.42 -4.09 2.74
CA ALA A 265 14.80 -4.64 1.44
C ALA A 265 14.77 -6.17 1.45
N GLY A 266 15.21 -6.81 2.54
CA GLY A 266 15.18 -8.26 2.69
C GLY A 266 13.75 -8.82 2.69
N ARG A 267 12.78 -8.12 3.28
CA ARG A 267 11.39 -8.57 3.25
C ARG A 267 10.77 -8.38 1.85
N TRP A 268 11.08 -7.30 1.15
CA TRP A 268 10.69 -7.15 -0.26
C TRP A 268 11.32 -8.21 -1.16
N GLN A 269 12.58 -8.59 -0.90
CA GLN A 269 13.24 -9.71 -1.56
C GLN A 269 12.46 -11.01 -1.35
N HIS A 270 12.09 -11.32 -0.11
CA HIS A 270 11.29 -12.50 0.22
C HIS A 270 9.91 -12.50 -0.48
N ILE A 271 9.23 -11.34 -0.55
CA ILE A 271 7.98 -11.19 -1.30
C ILE A 271 8.20 -11.49 -2.79
N ALA A 272 9.25 -10.93 -3.39
CA ALA A 272 9.59 -11.18 -4.79
C ALA A 272 9.93 -12.65 -5.06
N GLU A 273 10.70 -13.29 -4.17
CA GLU A 273 11.05 -14.72 -4.26
C GLU A 273 9.81 -15.61 -4.11
N THR A 274 8.87 -15.27 -3.24
CA THR A 274 7.60 -15.98 -3.10
C THR A 274 6.79 -15.89 -4.39
N TYR A 275 6.65 -14.70 -4.96
CA TYR A 275 5.99 -14.53 -6.27
C TYR A 275 6.71 -15.29 -7.39
N ALA A 276 8.04 -15.33 -7.38
CA ALA A 276 8.82 -16.07 -8.37
C ALA A 276 8.63 -17.59 -8.23
N GLY A 277 8.62 -18.10 -6.99
CA GLY A 277 8.41 -19.53 -6.70
C GLY A 277 7.08 -20.08 -7.19
N ILE A 278 6.06 -19.23 -7.32
CA ILE A 278 4.73 -19.60 -7.85
C ILE A 278 4.49 -19.08 -9.28
N GLY A 279 5.54 -18.64 -9.97
CA GLY A 279 5.50 -18.25 -11.38
C GLY A 279 4.80 -16.91 -11.66
N MET A 280 4.66 -16.03 -10.66
CA MET A 280 4.11 -14.69 -10.85
C MET A 280 5.19 -13.65 -11.21
N LEU A 281 6.43 -13.88 -10.78
CA LEU A 281 7.63 -13.13 -11.19
C LEU A 281 8.65 -14.07 -11.81
N PRO A 282 9.57 -13.58 -12.65
CA PRO A 282 10.72 -14.37 -13.08
C PRO A 282 11.68 -14.59 -11.90
N PRO A 283 12.41 -15.72 -11.85
CA PRO A 283 13.48 -15.91 -10.89
C PRO A 283 14.53 -14.79 -11.00
N GLY A 284 15.00 -14.30 -9.84
CA GLY A 284 16.00 -13.23 -9.81
C GLY A 284 15.49 -11.87 -10.31
N PHE A 285 14.18 -11.61 -10.22
CA PHE A 285 13.59 -10.34 -10.63
C PHE A 285 14.30 -9.15 -9.98
N ASP A 286 14.88 -8.27 -10.80
CA ASP A 286 15.52 -7.06 -10.32
C ASP A 286 14.51 -5.99 -9.93
N PHE A 287 14.48 -5.65 -8.67
CA PHE A 287 13.69 -4.56 -8.11
C PHE A 287 14.55 -3.49 -7.42
N SER A 288 15.82 -3.37 -7.77
CA SER A 288 16.77 -2.42 -7.17
C SER A 288 16.30 -0.95 -7.21
N ARG A 289 15.52 -0.58 -8.24
CA ARG A 289 14.92 0.75 -8.40
C ARG A 289 13.51 0.87 -7.83
N PHE A 290 13.00 -0.18 -7.22
CA PHE A 290 11.65 -0.22 -6.68
C PHE A 290 11.52 0.44 -5.32
N LEU A 291 12.58 0.42 -4.50
CA LEU A 291 12.53 0.92 -3.12
C LEU A 291 13.14 2.33 -3.00
N TYR A 292 12.40 3.23 -2.38
CA TYR A 292 12.91 4.51 -1.92
C TYR A 292 13.47 4.36 -0.50
N LEU A 293 14.81 4.28 -0.38
CA LEU A 293 15.53 4.12 0.89
C LEU A 293 16.40 5.35 1.16
N PRO A 294 15.85 6.44 1.71
CA PRO A 294 16.56 7.72 1.83
C PRO A 294 17.83 7.63 2.67
N ALA A 295 17.86 6.85 3.74
CA ALA A 295 19.06 6.67 4.57
C ALA A 295 20.19 5.94 3.84
N GLN A 296 19.86 5.02 2.95
CA GLN A 296 20.81 4.27 2.14
C GLN A 296 21.37 5.15 1.01
N ARG A 297 20.53 5.99 0.38
CA ARG A 297 20.96 6.99 -0.60
C ARG A 297 21.90 8.01 0.02
N ALA A 298 21.59 8.55 1.21
CA ALA A 298 22.45 9.51 1.90
C ALA A 298 23.83 8.93 2.23
N ARG A 299 23.94 7.64 2.57
CA ARG A 299 25.22 6.93 2.74
C ARG A 299 25.98 6.80 1.43
N ILE A 300 25.32 6.32 0.38
CA ILE A 300 25.93 6.17 -0.96
C ILE A 300 26.43 7.53 -1.49
N ASP A 301 25.64 8.60 -1.32
CA ASP A 301 26.02 9.94 -1.75
C ASP A 301 27.19 10.50 -0.92
N ALA A 302 27.26 10.20 0.38
CA ALA A 302 28.39 10.55 1.22
C ALA A 302 29.67 9.80 0.84
N ASP A 303 29.55 8.49 0.59
CA ASP A 303 30.65 7.63 0.15
C ASP A 303 31.16 8.06 -1.23
N LEU A 304 30.29 8.39 -2.18
CA LEU A 304 30.65 8.90 -3.51
C LEU A 304 31.30 10.28 -3.44
N LYS A 305 30.85 11.17 -2.57
CA LYS A 305 31.50 12.47 -2.32
C LYS A 305 32.90 12.27 -1.73
N GLY A 306 33.04 11.38 -0.76
CA GLY A 306 34.33 11.01 -0.19
C GLY A 306 35.30 10.47 -1.24
N LEU A 307 34.84 9.56 -2.07
CA LEU A 307 35.64 8.97 -3.17
C LEU A 307 36.05 10.00 -4.21
N ARG A 308 35.15 10.90 -4.62
CA ARG A 308 35.45 12.02 -5.54
C ARG A 308 36.48 12.98 -4.96
N THR A 309 36.42 13.28 -3.67
CA THR A 309 37.41 14.12 -2.98
C THR A 309 38.77 13.44 -2.93
N TYR A 310 38.81 12.13 -2.67
CA TYR A 310 40.04 11.34 -2.65
C TYR A 310 40.72 11.32 -4.02
N LEU A 311 39.98 11.03 -5.08
CA LEU A 311 40.45 11.02 -6.46
C LEU A 311 40.96 12.41 -6.92
N ALA A 312 40.29 13.49 -6.50
CA ALA A 312 40.72 14.85 -6.80
C ALA A 312 42.06 15.20 -6.10
N CYS A 313 42.27 14.73 -4.87
CA CYS A 313 43.53 14.89 -4.14
C CYS A 313 44.68 14.10 -4.78
N ASP A 314 44.41 12.85 -5.23
CA ASP A 314 45.43 12.03 -5.88
C ASP A 314 45.85 12.61 -7.23
N VAL A 315 44.93 13.12 -8.03
CA VAL A 315 45.23 13.79 -9.31
C VAL A 315 46.03 15.06 -9.07
N ALA A 316 45.68 15.85 -8.03
CA ALA A 316 46.43 17.05 -7.68
C ALA A 316 47.89 16.72 -7.23
N LEU A 317 48.06 15.62 -6.48
CA LEU A 317 49.38 15.14 -6.05
C LEU A 317 50.23 14.68 -7.22
N ILE A 318 49.65 13.92 -8.18
CA ILE A 318 50.37 13.47 -9.38
C ILE A 318 50.80 14.65 -10.25
N VAL A 319 49.95 15.67 -10.40
CA VAL A 319 50.29 16.88 -11.16
C VAL A 319 51.41 17.65 -10.48
N LEU A 320 51.43 17.80 -9.16
CA LEU A 320 52.50 18.45 -8.41
C LEU A 320 53.85 17.71 -8.52
N VAL A 321 53.83 16.39 -8.46
CA VAL A 321 55.07 15.55 -8.60
C VAL A 321 55.60 15.56 -10.01
N SER A 322 54.76 15.70 -11.05
CA SER A 322 55.21 15.79 -12.45
C SER A 322 55.72 17.20 -12.85
N MET A 323 55.54 18.20 -12.02
CA MET A 323 56.02 19.57 -12.23
C MET A 323 57.31 19.87 -11.45
N MET A 324 57.79 18.94 -10.63
CA MET A 324 59.12 18.99 -9.96
C MET A 324 60.14 18.17 -10.72
#